data_146b06839e64db9ed9d88e7a47abb7d8
#
_entry.id   146b06839e64db9ed9d88e7a47abb7d8
#
_cell.length_a   1.000
_cell.length_b   1.000
_cell.length_c   1.000
_cell.angle_alpha   90.00
_cell.angle_beta   90.00
_cell.angle_gamma   90.00
#
_symmetry.space_group_name_H-M   'P 1'
#
loop_
_entity.id
_entity.type
_entity.pdbx_description
1 polymer ?
#
loop_
_entity_poly.entity_id
_entity_poly.type
_entity_poly.pdbx_seq_one_letter_code
_entity_poly.pdbx_strand_id
1 'polypeptide(L)'
;MKKILLLLAVLLCMVWESAGAEYSGDQKVQEFIPCITGIWVDEAGHRQMHIFGGQDGINSFRIMGIRDWEGNAADGSAVLTVMEKRGSREMTVEYHRDGADSWLLLDGRLKVVPEQAEKVHAESVGGVSLDMPMMQLLYLYGAPAEYLEEAATKELCGVESYAWYYRNEGWLVTFDRSSSTVDRIFLFPGSRKFLDRAVLNCDSPLERFEGLYGLGRCPKAGDSFHLGQQEYLSFAGYPAYICLSIYNGQ
;
A
#
# COMPACT_ATOMS: atom_id res chain seq x y z
N MET A 1 1.93 44.68 -18.73
CA MET A 1 0.97 43.54 -18.76
C MET A 1 1.65 42.16 -18.78
N LYS A 2 2.65 41.87 -19.63
CA LYS A 2 3.32 40.56 -19.67
C LYS A 2 3.98 40.11 -18.34
N LYS A 3 4.55 41.03 -17.55
CA LYS A 3 5.20 40.69 -16.24
C LYS A 3 4.17 40.34 -15.14
N ILE A 4 2.97 40.88 -15.18
CA ILE A 4 1.88 40.61 -14.22
C ILE A 4 1.28 39.23 -14.51
N LEU A 5 1.15 38.84 -15.81
CA LEU A 5 0.66 37.53 -16.21
C LEU A 5 1.63 36.40 -15.80
N LEU A 6 2.94 36.67 -15.90
CA LEU A 6 3.96 35.69 -15.48
C LEU A 6 3.95 35.48 -13.96
N LEU A 7 3.76 36.53 -13.18
CA LEU A 7 3.65 36.45 -11.71
C LEU A 7 2.41 35.69 -11.28
N LEU A 8 1.28 35.89 -11.95
CA LEU A 8 0.03 35.17 -11.68
C LEU A 8 0.16 33.67 -12.04
N ALA A 9 0.85 33.33 -13.14
CA ALA A 9 1.09 31.95 -13.53
C ALA A 9 1.99 31.23 -12.52
N VAL A 10 3.04 31.89 -12.02
CA VAL A 10 3.93 31.34 -10.99
C VAL A 10 3.19 31.18 -9.66
N LEU A 11 2.33 32.11 -9.27
CA LEU A 11 1.49 31.99 -8.06
C LEU A 11 0.45 30.86 -8.20
N LEU A 12 -0.16 30.69 -9.38
CA LEU A 12 -1.09 29.57 -9.61
C LEU A 12 -0.38 28.21 -9.61
N CYS A 13 0.85 28.13 -10.13
CA CYS A 13 1.64 26.89 -10.03
C CYS A 13 2.02 26.57 -8.58
N MET A 14 2.40 27.59 -7.79
CA MET A 14 2.73 27.37 -6.38
C MET A 14 1.52 26.96 -5.52
N VAL A 15 0.30 27.43 -5.87
CA VAL A 15 -0.92 27.04 -5.15
C VAL A 15 -1.39 25.64 -5.56
N TRP A 16 -1.06 25.17 -6.76
CA TRP A 16 -1.42 23.82 -7.20
C TRP A 16 -0.45 22.72 -6.71
N GLU A 17 0.82 23.07 -6.48
CA GLU A 17 1.78 22.14 -5.85
C GLU A 17 1.48 21.92 -4.35
N SER A 18 0.85 22.88 -3.67
CA SER A 18 0.55 22.74 -2.23
C SER A 18 -0.71 21.93 -1.91
N ALA A 19 -1.64 21.75 -2.84
CA ALA A 19 -2.91 21.05 -2.58
C ALA A 19 -2.83 19.52 -2.74
N GLY A 20 -1.74 18.97 -3.33
CA GLY A 20 -1.55 17.52 -3.53
C GLY A 20 -0.46 16.90 -2.66
N ALA A 21 0.35 17.73 -2.00
CA ALA A 21 1.56 17.29 -1.29
C ALA A 21 1.35 17.08 0.23
N GLU A 22 0.20 17.45 0.77
CA GLU A 22 -0.01 17.43 2.22
C GLU A 22 -0.21 16.03 2.82
N TYR A 23 -0.46 15.01 2.00
CA TYR A 23 -0.77 13.66 2.51
C TYR A 23 0.32 12.60 2.26
N SER A 24 1.12 12.74 1.23
CA SER A 24 2.17 11.78 0.92
C SER A 24 3.47 12.11 1.64
N GLY A 25 3.69 11.53 2.80
CA GLY A 25 4.92 11.67 3.57
C GLY A 25 4.74 12.20 4.99
N ASP A 26 3.54 12.60 5.40
CA ASP A 26 3.25 12.89 6.80
C ASP A 26 3.29 11.59 7.59
N GLN A 27 4.23 11.49 8.53
CA GLN A 27 4.39 10.32 9.39
C GLN A 27 3.08 9.96 10.11
N LYS A 28 2.29 10.95 10.53
CA LYS A 28 1.00 10.73 11.18
C LYS A 28 0.00 10.04 10.25
N VAL A 29 -0.04 10.41 8.96
CA VAL A 29 -0.90 9.75 7.98
C VAL A 29 -0.46 8.32 7.76
N GLN A 30 0.85 8.05 7.68
CA GLN A 30 1.39 6.69 7.55
C GLN A 30 1.07 5.81 8.75
N GLU A 31 1.04 6.36 9.95
CA GLU A 31 0.67 5.65 11.17
C GLU A 31 -0.84 5.41 11.27
N PHE A 32 -1.66 6.36 10.83
CA PHE A 32 -3.12 6.30 10.93
C PHE A 32 -3.76 5.38 9.89
N ILE A 33 -3.32 5.45 8.62
CA ILE A 33 -3.95 4.71 7.53
C ILE A 33 -4.07 3.20 7.80
N PRO A 34 -3.03 2.51 8.30
CA PRO A 34 -3.13 1.09 8.64
C PRO A 34 -4.20 0.78 9.70
N CYS A 35 -4.51 1.74 10.58
CA CYS A 35 -5.47 1.53 11.65
C CYS A 35 -6.91 1.35 11.16
N ILE A 36 -7.25 1.93 10.00
CA ILE A 36 -8.61 1.90 9.45
C ILE A 36 -8.73 1.10 8.16
N THR A 37 -7.61 0.69 7.55
CA THR A 37 -7.62 -0.05 6.29
C THR A 37 -8.19 -1.45 6.49
N GLY A 38 -8.98 -1.91 5.50
CA GLY A 38 -9.47 -3.28 5.47
C GLY A 38 -10.90 -3.40 4.97
N ILE A 39 -11.43 -4.61 5.06
CA ILE A 39 -12.82 -4.93 4.82
C ILE A 39 -13.51 -5.05 6.17
N TRP A 40 -14.54 -4.28 6.35
CA TRP A 40 -15.27 -4.16 7.60
C TRP A 40 -16.74 -4.52 7.39
N VAL A 41 -17.32 -5.24 8.34
CA VAL A 41 -18.72 -5.64 8.33
C VAL A 41 -19.42 -5.13 9.58
N ASP A 42 -20.74 -4.96 9.52
CA ASP A 42 -21.48 -4.71 10.75
C ASP A 42 -21.43 -5.95 11.67
N GLU A 43 -21.80 -5.79 12.94
CA GLU A 43 -21.74 -6.87 13.93
C GLU A 43 -22.60 -8.10 13.54
N ALA A 44 -23.58 -7.92 12.65
CA ALA A 44 -24.39 -8.99 12.10
C ALA A 44 -23.83 -9.61 10.81
N GLY A 45 -22.73 -9.05 10.27
CA GLY A 45 -22.11 -9.52 9.04
C GLY A 45 -22.87 -9.17 7.75
N HIS A 46 -23.90 -8.33 7.83
CA HIS A 46 -24.79 -8.04 6.70
C HIS A 46 -24.36 -6.84 5.87
N ARG A 47 -23.52 -5.96 6.41
CA ARG A 47 -23.09 -4.73 5.74
C ARG A 47 -21.59 -4.69 5.62
N GLN A 48 -21.11 -4.75 4.40
CA GLN A 48 -19.70 -4.70 4.11
C GLN A 48 -19.25 -3.27 3.76
N MET A 49 -18.09 -2.88 4.24
CA MET A 49 -17.47 -1.62 3.96
C MET A 49 -16.00 -1.83 3.61
N HIS A 50 -15.57 -1.29 2.50
CA HIS A 50 -14.17 -1.30 2.08
C HIS A 50 -13.56 0.07 2.33
N ILE A 51 -12.53 0.11 3.15
CA ILE A 51 -11.70 1.30 3.33
C ILE A 51 -10.38 1.05 2.63
N PHE A 52 -10.06 1.87 1.63
CA PHE A 52 -8.93 1.73 0.70
C PHE A 52 -8.91 0.41 -0.10
N GLY A 53 -10.00 -0.32 -0.14
CA GLY A 53 -10.15 -1.55 -0.90
C GLY A 53 -11.11 -1.39 -2.07
N GLY A 54 -11.06 -2.35 -2.97
CA GLY A 54 -11.73 -2.56 -4.24
C GLY A 54 -12.98 -1.77 -4.63
N GLN A 55 -13.25 -1.81 -5.93
CA GLN A 55 -14.34 -1.02 -6.56
C GLN A 55 -15.74 -1.54 -6.24
N ASP A 56 -15.88 -2.73 -5.66
CA ASP A 56 -17.13 -3.46 -5.61
C ASP A 56 -17.84 -3.43 -4.25
N GLY A 57 -17.29 -2.69 -3.27
CA GLY A 57 -17.92 -2.54 -1.98
C GLY A 57 -19.22 -1.72 -2.05
N ILE A 58 -20.30 -2.29 -1.55
CA ILE A 58 -21.62 -1.61 -1.49
C ILE A 58 -21.54 -0.26 -0.76
N ASN A 59 -20.55 -0.09 0.12
CA ASN A 59 -20.31 1.12 0.90
C ASN A 59 -18.84 1.58 0.83
N SER A 60 -18.19 1.47 -0.32
CA SER A 60 -16.85 2.01 -0.49
C SER A 60 -16.89 3.54 -0.52
N PHE A 61 -15.95 4.16 0.16
CA PHE A 61 -15.73 5.60 0.07
C PHE A 61 -14.25 5.88 -0.11
N ARG A 62 -13.95 6.99 -0.76
CA ARG A 62 -12.59 7.45 -0.97
C ARG A 62 -12.25 8.52 0.06
N ILE A 63 -11.18 8.33 0.80
CA ILE A 63 -10.66 9.34 1.71
C ILE A 63 -9.92 10.40 0.89
N MET A 64 -10.33 11.64 1.06
CA MET A 64 -9.76 12.81 0.39
C MET A 64 -8.93 13.66 1.34
N GLY A 65 -9.13 13.50 2.64
CA GLY A 65 -8.42 14.24 3.66
C GLY A 65 -8.57 13.62 5.05
N ILE A 66 -7.59 13.88 5.91
CA ILE A 66 -7.55 13.44 7.30
C ILE A 66 -7.18 14.65 8.14
N ARG A 67 -7.93 14.91 9.20
CA ARG A 67 -7.62 15.95 10.18
C ARG A 67 -7.95 15.49 11.59
N ASP A 68 -7.44 16.24 12.57
CA ASP A 68 -7.72 16.04 13.99
C ASP A 68 -7.46 14.59 14.45
N TRP A 69 -6.42 13.92 13.87
CA TRP A 69 -6.05 12.59 14.32
C TRP A 69 -5.34 12.66 15.67
N GLU A 70 -5.88 11.91 16.62
CA GLU A 70 -5.33 11.67 17.93
C GLU A 70 -5.32 10.19 18.21
N GLY A 71 -4.18 9.63 18.58
CA GLY A 71 -4.09 8.21 18.91
C GLY A 71 -2.74 7.57 18.65
N ASN A 72 -2.76 6.26 18.55
CA ASN A 72 -1.61 5.39 18.30
C ASN A 72 -2.03 4.20 17.42
N ALA A 73 -1.17 3.20 17.23
CA ALA A 73 -1.48 2.03 16.40
C ALA A 73 -2.66 1.17 16.94
N ALA A 74 -2.97 1.26 18.24
CA ALA A 74 -4.02 0.44 18.86
C ALA A 74 -5.36 1.19 18.97
N ASP A 75 -5.34 2.45 19.37
CA ASP A 75 -6.55 3.23 19.62
C ASP A 75 -6.42 4.65 19.11
N GLY A 76 -7.51 5.21 18.62
CA GLY A 76 -7.52 6.61 18.23
C GLY A 76 -8.80 7.05 17.54
N SER A 77 -8.77 8.31 17.13
CA SER A 77 -9.86 8.94 16.39
C SER A 77 -9.35 9.96 15.39
N ALA A 78 -10.10 10.17 14.33
CA ALA A 78 -9.84 11.21 13.33
C ALA A 78 -11.12 11.71 12.69
N VAL A 79 -11.02 12.85 11.99
CA VAL A 79 -12.06 13.32 11.08
C VAL A 79 -11.58 13.14 9.65
N LEU A 80 -12.33 12.38 8.87
CA LEU A 80 -12.06 12.07 7.47
C LEU A 80 -12.90 12.97 6.58
N THR A 81 -12.32 13.51 5.50
CA THR A 81 -13.09 13.98 4.36
C THR A 81 -13.22 12.83 3.39
N VAL A 82 -14.44 12.34 3.17
CA VAL A 82 -14.71 11.19 2.32
C VAL A 82 -15.51 11.60 1.09
N MET A 83 -15.17 11.00 -0.06
CA MET A 83 -15.90 11.13 -1.30
C MET A 83 -16.86 9.95 -1.45
N GLU A 84 -18.12 10.25 -1.61
CA GLU A 84 -19.17 9.28 -1.90
C GLU A 84 -19.82 9.59 -3.26
N LYS A 85 -20.73 8.71 -3.74
CA LYS A 85 -21.44 8.92 -5.01
C LYS A 85 -22.20 10.27 -5.10
N ARG A 86 -22.55 10.85 -3.97
CA ARG A 86 -23.35 12.10 -3.87
C ARG A 86 -22.52 13.35 -3.54
N GLY A 87 -21.21 13.22 -3.44
CA GLY A 87 -20.30 14.33 -3.10
C GLY A 87 -19.40 14.00 -1.90
N SER A 88 -18.65 14.99 -1.44
CA SER A 88 -17.80 14.85 -0.26
C SER A 88 -18.55 15.21 1.02
N ARG A 89 -18.23 14.50 2.11
CA ARG A 89 -18.67 14.84 3.47
C ARG A 89 -17.56 14.57 4.48
N GLU A 90 -17.73 15.14 5.66
CA GLU A 90 -16.92 14.77 6.81
C GLU A 90 -17.51 13.54 7.49
N MET A 91 -16.64 12.68 8.02
CA MET A 91 -16.96 11.48 8.76
C MET A 91 -15.99 11.35 9.93
N THR A 92 -16.50 11.22 11.14
CA THR A 92 -15.67 10.86 12.28
C THR A 92 -15.42 9.35 12.28
N VAL A 93 -14.19 8.96 12.59
CA VAL A 93 -13.83 7.57 12.83
C VAL A 93 -13.13 7.44 14.18
N GLU A 94 -13.58 6.50 14.97
CA GLU A 94 -12.87 5.99 16.14
C GLU A 94 -12.46 4.57 15.83
N TYR A 95 -11.28 4.14 16.25
CA TYR A 95 -10.80 2.80 15.99
C TYR A 95 -10.15 2.18 17.22
N HIS A 96 -10.26 0.86 17.29
CA HIS A 96 -9.56 0.00 18.20
C HIS A 96 -8.97 -1.18 17.42
N ARG A 97 -7.68 -1.47 17.62
CA ARG A 97 -6.94 -2.53 16.95
C ARG A 97 -6.30 -3.45 17.97
N ASP A 98 -6.95 -4.58 18.23
CA ASP A 98 -6.42 -5.65 19.08
C ASP A 98 -6.78 -7.01 18.46
N GLY A 99 -6.11 -7.36 17.36
CA GLY A 99 -6.33 -8.62 16.66
C GLY A 99 -7.82 -8.87 16.35
N ALA A 100 -8.38 -9.90 16.94
CA ALA A 100 -9.78 -10.29 16.73
C ALA A 100 -10.81 -9.31 17.33
N ASP A 101 -10.39 -8.50 18.32
CA ASP A 101 -11.28 -7.53 18.99
C ASP A 101 -11.26 -6.15 18.32
N SER A 102 -10.65 -6.06 17.12
CA SER A 102 -10.59 -4.81 16.36
C SER A 102 -11.97 -4.32 15.93
N TRP A 103 -12.18 -3.00 15.95
CA TRP A 103 -13.41 -2.37 15.47
C TRP A 103 -13.18 -0.92 15.02
N LEU A 104 -14.11 -0.44 14.17
CA LEU A 104 -14.26 0.99 13.87
C LEU A 104 -15.66 1.45 14.30
N LEU A 105 -15.75 2.68 14.79
CA LEU A 105 -17.00 3.38 15.04
C LEU A 105 -17.07 4.61 14.12
N LEU A 106 -18.02 4.62 13.21
CA LEU A 106 -18.19 5.65 12.21
C LEU A 106 -19.34 6.58 12.60
N ASP A 107 -19.06 7.90 12.61
CA ASP A 107 -20.02 8.96 13.01
C ASP A 107 -20.67 8.70 14.38
N GLY A 108 -19.98 8.02 15.30
CA GLY A 108 -20.47 7.65 16.61
C GLY A 108 -21.68 6.72 16.61
N ARG A 109 -21.99 6.07 15.48
CA ARG A 109 -23.24 5.31 15.31
C ARG A 109 -23.08 3.92 14.70
N LEU A 110 -22.22 3.79 13.69
CA LEU A 110 -22.02 2.54 12.97
C LEU A 110 -20.75 1.88 13.47
N LYS A 111 -20.89 0.86 14.31
CA LYS A 111 -19.78 -0.02 14.68
C LYS A 111 -19.62 -1.11 13.63
N VAL A 112 -18.39 -1.27 13.17
CA VAL A 112 -18.00 -2.30 12.21
C VAL A 112 -16.79 -3.07 12.75
N VAL A 113 -16.70 -4.34 12.41
CA VAL A 113 -15.62 -5.24 12.80
C VAL A 113 -14.92 -5.77 11.53
N PRO A 114 -13.66 -6.22 11.61
CA PRO A 114 -13.00 -6.82 10.45
C PRO A 114 -13.80 -8.03 9.93
N GLU A 115 -13.97 -8.12 8.61
CA GLU A 115 -14.64 -9.28 7.98
C GLU A 115 -13.87 -10.58 8.23
N GLN A 116 -12.55 -10.47 8.29
CA GLN A 116 -11.66 -11.58 8.62
C GLN A 116 -10.60 -11.10 9.60
N ALA A 117 -10.07 -12.02 10.39
CA ALA A 117 -8.87 -11.75 11.18
C ALA A 117 -7.78 -11.16 10.29
N GLU A 118 -7.08 -10.15 10.79
CA GLU A 118 -5.98 -9.52 10.07
C GLU A 118 -5.01 -10.59 9.53
N LYS A 119 -4.75 -10.55 8.23
CA LYS A 119 -3.79 -11.47 7.62
C LYS A 119 -2.40 -11.07 8.09
N VAL A 120 -1.76 -11.98 8.83
CA VAL A 120 -0.36 -11.79 9.23
C VAL A 120 0.51 -12.04 8.01
N HIS A 121 1.25 -11.03 7.57
CA HIS A 121 2.19 -11.15 6.47
C HIS A 121 3.54 -11.70 6.97
N ALA A 122 4.16 -12.56 6.18
CA ALA A 122 5.49 -13.10 6.48
C ALA A 122 6.58 -12.06 6.19
N GLU A 123 6.32 -11.13 5.26
CA GLU A 123 7.25 -10.09 4.84
C GLU A 123 6.53 -8.84 4.35
N SER A 124 7.24 -7.72 4.35
CA SER A 124 6.84 -6.44 3.74
C SER A 124 8.05 -5.71 3.15
N VAL A 125 7.78 -4.66 2.38
CA VAL A 125 8.82 -3.83 1.77
C VAL A 125 8.52 -2.37 2.10
N GLY A 126 9.30 -1.77 3.00
CA GLY A 126 9.08 -0.39 3.43
C GLY A 126 7.68 -0.17 4.00
N GLY A 127 7.14 -1.12 4.76
CA GLY A 127 5.80 -1.09 5.31
C GLY A 127 4.67 -1.45 4.33
N VAL A 128 5.00 -1.83 3.07
CA VAL A 128 4.02 -2.31 2.10
C VAL A 128 3.99 -3.83 2.13
N SER A 129 2.85 -4.40 2.46
CA SER A 129 2.60 -5.84 2.44
C SER A 129 1.82 -6.26 1.19
N LEU A 130 1.84 -7.54 0.89
CA LEU A 130 0.90 -8.14 -0.07
C LEU A 130 -0.54 -7.97 0.46
N ASP A 131 -1.52 -7.95 -0.43
CA ASP A 131 -2.92 -7.64 -0.15
C ASP A 131 -3.17 -6.18 0.34
N MET A 132 -2.14 -5.33 0.45
CA MET A 132 -2.35 -3.91 0.76
C MET A 132 -3.19 -3.24 -0.33
N PRO A 133 -4.27 -2.53 0.02
CA PRO A 133 -5.07 -1.80 -0.96
C PRO A 133 -4.26 -0.74 -1.70
N MET A 134 -4.47 -0.62 -3.02
CA MET A 134 -3.82 0.37 -3.89
C MET A 134 -3.92 1.80 -3.33
N MET A 135 -5.07 2.17 -2.79
CA MET A 135 -5.28 3.50 -2.22
C MET A 135 -4.45 3.74 -0.97
N GLN A 136 -4.20 2.72 -0.16
CA GLN A 136 -3.30 2.82 0.99
C GLN A 136 -1.85 3.07 0.53
N LEU A 137 -1.39 2.34 -0.49
CA LEU A 137 -0.08 2.57 -1.09
C LEU A 137 0.06 4.01 -1.60
N LEU A 138 -0.99 4.54 -2.26
CA LEU A 138 -1.02 5.93 -2.73
C LEU A 138 -0.87 6.94 -1.58
N TYR A 139 -1.53 6.70 -0.46
CA TYR A 139 -1.40 7.57 0.72
C TYR A 139 -0.02 7.49 1.38
N LEU A 140 0.57 6.30 1.43
CA LEU A 140 1.89 6.10 2.03
C LEU A 140 3.03 6.69 1.20
N TYR A 141 2.96 6.53 -0.13
CA TYR A 141 4.09 6.82 -1.02
C TYR A 141 3.80 7.87 -2.10
N GLY A 142 2.55 8.32 -2.21
CA GLY A 142 2.13 9.22 -3.28
C GLY A 142 2.03 8.52 -4.63
N ALA A 143 1.84 9.31 -5.67
CA ALA A 143 1.77 8.82 -7.05
C ALA A 143 3.12 8.23 -7.47
N PRO A 144 3.13 7.10 -8.20
CA PRO A 144 4.35 6.54 -8.75
C PRO A 144 4.96 7.47 -9.81
N ALA A 145 6.25 7.32 -10.08
CA ALA A 145 6.89 8.03 -11.18
C ALA A 145 6.31 7.62 -12.54
N GLU A 146 5.90 6.37 -12.67
CA GLU A 146 5.33 5.81 -13.91
C GLU A 146 4.22 4.81 -13.59
N TYR A 147 3.14 4.86 -14.39
CA TYR A 147 2.11 3.84 -14.46
C TYR A 147 2.43 2.95 -15.66
N LEU A 148 2.72 1.67 -15.43
CA LEU A 148 3.08 0.74 -16.48
C LEU A 148 1.87 -0.10 -16.89
N GLU A 149 1.65 -0.19 -18.20
CA GLU A 149 0.74 -1.14 -18.82
C GLU A 149 1.33 -2.55 -18.82
N GLU A 150 0.49 -3.56 -18.99
CA GLU A 150 0.85 -4.97 -18.95
C GLU A 150 2.05 -5.36 -19.81
N ALA A 151 2.10 -4.84 -21.04
CA ALA A 151 3.20 -5.13 -21.97
C ALA A 151 4.55 -4.58 -21.46
N ALA A 152 4.55 -3.38 -20.88
CA ALA A 152 5.75 -2.77 -20.31
C ALA A 152 6.19 -3.48 -19.03
N THR A 153 5.26 -3.89 -18.18
CA THR A 153 5.55 -4.67 -16.98
C THR A 153 6.09 -6.05 -17.34
N LYS A 154 5.52 -6.68 -18.37
CA LYS A 154 6.01 -7.97 -18.89
C LYS A 154 7.44 -7.87 -19.43
N GLU A 155 7.76 -6.81 -20.16
CA GLU A 155 9.13 -6.57 -20.65
C GLU A 155 10.11 -6.35 -19.48
N LEU A 156 9.70 -5.60 -18.44
CA LEU A 156 10.55 -5.21 -17.33
C LEU A 156 10.80 -6.34 -16.32
N CYS A 157 9.77 -7.11 -15.96
CA CYS A 157 9.85 -8.13 -14.91
C CYS A 157 9.13 -9.45 -15.22
N GLY A 158 8.76 -9.69 -16.48
CA GLY A 158 8.19 -10.96 -16.94
C GLY A 158 6.72 -11.18 -16.58
N VAL A 159 6.07 -10.23 -15.92
CA VAL A 159 4.68 -10.34 -15.43
C VAL A 159 3.73 -9.49 -16.23
N GLU A 160 2.66 -10.09 -16.72
CA GLU A 160 1.60 -9.41 -17.46
C GLU A 160 0.57 -8.83 -16.47
N SER A 161 0.85 -7.62 -15.97
CA SER A 161 0.02 -6.92 -15.00
C SER A 161 0.24 -5.41 -15.09
N TYR A 162 -0.77 -4.62 -14.70
CA TYR A 162 -0.57 -3.20 -14.45
C TYR A 162 0.32 -2.99 -13.25
N ALA A 163 1.20 -1.98 -13.31
CA ALA A 163 2.14 -1.73 -12.24
C ALA A 163 2.33 -0.24 -11.95
N TRP A 164 2.67 0.06 -10.71
CA TRP A 164 3.16 1.35 -10.26
C TRP A 164 4.66 1.26 -10.07
N TYR A 165 5.41 2.04 -10.86
CA TYR A 165 6.85 2.05 -10.82
C TYR A 165 7.39 3.30 -10.12
N TYR A 166 7.95 3.12 -8.95
CA TYR A 166 8.65 4.13 -8.18
C TYR A 166 10.13 4.13 -8.59
N ARG A 167 10.37 4.56 -9.84
CA ARG A 167 11.68 4.47 -10.50
C ARG A 167 12.82 5.07 -9.69
N ASN A 168 12.61 6.25 -9.07
CA ASN A 168 13.64 6.95 -8.31
C ASN A 168 14.03 6.20 -7.02
N GLU A 169 13.17 5.31 -6.55
CA GLU A 169 13.38 4.48 -5.38
C GLU A 169 13.73 3.03 -5.72
N GLY A 170 13.70 2.68 -7.00
CA GLY A 170 14.12 1.38 -7.53
C GLY A 170 13.20 0.22 -7.17
N TRP A 171 11.88 0.43 -7.09
CA TRP A 171 10.91 -0.62 -6.81
C TRP A 171 9.64 -0.47 -7.62
N LEU A 172 8.92 -1.59 -7.80
CA LEU A 172 7.69 -1.65 -8.57
C LEU A 172 6.67 -2.52 -7.84
N VAL A 173 5.40 -2.15 -7.95
CA VAL A 173 4.28 -2.85 -7.30
C VAL A 173 3.24 -3.18 -8.36
N THR A 174 2.80 -4.44 -8.40
CA THR A 174 1.66 -4.88 -9.21
C THR A 174 0.43 -5.11 -8.33
N PHE A 175 -0.73 -5.17 -8.97
CA PHE A 175 -2.01 -5.28 -8.28
C PHE A 175 -2.86 -6.38 -8.88
N ASP A 176 -3.52 -7.14 -8.02
CA ASP A 176 -4.60 -8.01 -8.41
C ASP A 176 -5.77 -7.19 -8.99
N ARG A 177 -6.26 -7.60 -10.16
CA ARG A 177 -7.30 -6.85 -10.88
C ARG A 177 -8.66 -6.87 -10.19
N SER A 178 -8.95 -7.94 -9.48
CA SER A 178 -10.27 -8.15 -8.88
C SER A 178 -10.40 -7.40 -7.56
N SER A 179 -9.35 -7.38 -6.74
CA SER A 179 -9.33 -6.76 -5.43
C SER A 179 -8.69 -5.38 -5.39
N SER A 180 -7.92 -4.99 -6.41
CA SER A 180 -7.10 -3.77 -6.43
C SER A 180 -6.12 -3.71 -5.23
N THR A 181 -5.61 -4.86 -4.83
CA THR A 181 -4.62 -5.00 -3.76
C THR A 181 -3.28 -5.42 -4.33
N VAL A 182 -2.21 -5.12 -3.59
CA VAL A 182 -0.84 -5.49 -3.95
C VAL A 182 -0.71 -7.01 -4.04
N ASP A 183 -0.29 -7.53 -5.19
CA ASP A 183 -0.05 -8.95 -5.41
C ASP A 183 1.43 -9.32 -5.59
N ARG A 184 2.27 -8.35 -6.01
CA ARG A 184 3.73 -8.48 -6.09
C ARG A 184 4.43 -7.17 -5.81
N ILE A 185 5.63 -7.28 -5.23
CA ILE A 185 6.54 -6.17 -4.99
C ILE A 185 7.91 -6.56 -5.53
N PHE A 186 8.45 -5.78 -6.46
CA PHE A 186 9.74 -5.99 -7.10
C PHE A 186 10.76 -4.98 -6.59
N LEU A 187 11.91 -5.46 -6.15
CA LEU A 187 13.07 -4.65 -5.79
C LEU A 187 14.14 -4.84 -6.86
N PHE A 188 14.56 -3.76 -7.50
CA PHE A 188 15.62 -3.75 -8.50
C PHE A 188 16.97 -3.39 -7.88
N PRO A 189 18.10 -3.64 -8.56
CA PRO A 189 19.42 -3.15 -8.15
C PRO A 189 19.39 -1.62 -7.92
N GLY A 190 20.02 -1.16 -6.85
CA GLY A 190 19.99 0.24 -6.43
C GLY A 190 18.70 0.66 -5.73
N SER A 191 17.81 -0.27 -5.39
CA SER A 191 16.59 0.03 -4.64
C SER A 191 16.92 0.65 -3.27
N ARG A 192 16.19 1.71 -2.94
CA ARG A 192 16.21 2.35 -1.61
C ARG A 192 15.26 1.69 -0.62
N LYS A 193 14.46 0.73 -1.09
CA LYS A 193 13.56 -0.08 -0.25
C LYS A 193 14.22 -1.40 0.12
N PHE A 194 13.78 -1.94 1.22
CA PHE A 194 14.29 -3.18 1.81
C PHE A 194 13.12 -4.07 2.19
N LEU A 195 13.37 -5.37 2.20
CA LEU A 195 12.55 -6.34 2.92
C LEU A 195 12.64 -6.03 4.41
N ASP A 196 11.51 -5.75 5.06
CA ASP A 196 11.49 -5.13 6.39
C ASP A 196 11.99 -6.05 7.48
N ARG A 197 11.68 -7.34 7.40
CA ARG A 197 12.08 -8.35 8.38
C ARG A 197 13.61 -8.49 8.52
N ALA A 198 14.33 -8.40 7.41
CA ALA A 198 15.76 -8.69 7.37
C ALA A 198 16.62 -7.48 6.97
N VAL A 199 16.01 -6.38 6.56
CA VAL A 199 16.67 -5.19 6.02
C VAL A 199 17.59 -5.57 4.84
N LEU A 200 17.05 -6.34 3.90
CA LEU A 200 17.75 -6.82 2.69
C LEU A 200 17.07 -6.28 1.43
N ASN A 201 17.86 -6.04 0.40
CA ASN A 201 17.39 -5.65 -0.94
C ASN A 201 18.19 -6.39 -2.03
N CYS A 202 17.96 -6.04 -3.29
CA CYS A 202 18.61 -6.69 -4.43
C CYS A 202 20.14 -6.57 -4.44
N ASP A 203 20.72 -5.59 -3.77
CA ASP A 203 22.17 -5.38 -3.67
C ASP A 203 22.82 -6.10 -2.47
N SER A 204 21.99 -6.75 -1.65
CA SER A 204 22.47 -7.46 -0.47
C SER A 204 23.13 -8.80 -0.86
N PRO A 205 24.20 -9.24 -0.17
CA PRO A 205 24.80 -10.55 -0.40
C PRO A 205 23.79 -11.68 -0.23
N LEU A 206 23.75 -12.63 -1.16
CA LEU A 206 22.76 -13.72 -1.19
C LEU A 206 22.87 -14.66 0.04
N GLU A 207 24.07 -14.79 0.60
CA GLU A 207 24.31 -15.58 1.82
C GLU A 207 23.53 -15.04 3.03
N ARG A 208 23.27 -13.73 3.06
CA ARG A 208 22.46 -13.13 4.11
C ARG A 208 21.00 -13.56 4.04
N PHE A 209 20.46 -13.76 2.83
CA PHE A 209 19.09 -14.28 2.67
C PHE A 209 18.98 -15.70 3.19
N GLU A 210 19.96 -16.56 2.88
CA GLU A 210 20.00 -17.92 3.42
C GLU A 210 19.91 -17.93 4.94
N GLY A 211 20.76 -17.14 5.62
CA GLY A 211 20.83 -17.12 7.08
C GLY A 211 19.61 -16.50 7.74
N LEU A 212 19.15 -15.33 7.25
CA LEU A 212 18.08 -14.57 7.91
C LEU A 212 16.66 -15.11 7.62
N TYR A 213 16.46 -15.76 6.47
CA TYR A 213 15.19 -16.40 6.13
C TYR A 213 15.17 -17.90 6.36
N GLY A 214 16.30 -18.51 6.72
CA GLY A 214 16.38 -19.96 6.93
C GLY A 214 16.10 -20.75 5.65
N LEU A 215 16.60 -20.28 4.49
CA LEU A 215 16.24 -20.85 3.17
C LEU A 215 16.84 -22.23 2.91
N GLY A 216 17.76 -22.69 3.78
CA GLY A 216 18.44 -23.99 3.66
C GLY A 216 19.53 -24.03 2.59
N ARG A 217 19.63 -23.05 1.73
CA ARG A 217 20.69 -22.84 0.75
C ARG A 217 20.74 -21.39 0.27
N CYS A 218 21.91 -20.99 -0.24
CA CYS A 218 22.08 -19.70 -0.87
C CYS A 218 21.21 -19.60 -2.12
N PRO A 219 20.39 -18.52 -2.26
CA PRO A 219 19.53 -18.32 -3.42
C PRO A 219 20.32 -18.19 -4.73
N LYS A 220 19.71 -18.63 -5.82
CA LYS A 220 20.20 -18.47 -7.18
C LYS A 220 19.11 -17.85 -8.05
N ALA A 221 19.49 -17.31 -9.19
CA ALA A 221 18.54 -16.86 -10.20
C ALA A 221 17.55 -17.97 -10.58
N GLY A 222 16.27 -17.66 -10.56
CA GLY A 222 15.17 -18.58 -10.81
C GLY A 222 14.64 -19.30 -9.54
N ASP A 223 15.27 -19.10 -8.39
CA ASP A 223 14.77 -19.69 -7.14
C ASP A 223 13.56 -18.91 -6.61
N SER A 224 12.64 -19.65 -5.99
CA SER A 224 11.51 -19.14 -5.25
C SER A 224 11.37 -19.89 -3.93
N PHE A 225 11.23 -19.16 -2.84
CA PHE A 225 11.15 -19.71 -1.48
C PHE A 225 9.85 -19.30 -0.82
N HIS A 226 9.16 -20.27 -0.23
CA HIS A 226 7.96 -20.00 0.57
C HIS A 226 8.34 -19.42 1.93
N LEU A 227 7.85 -18.22 2.24
CA LEU A 227 8.13 -17.54 3.51
C LEU A 227 7.12 -17.84 4.62
N GLY A 228 5.97 -18.38 4.28
CA GLY A 228 4.79 -18.55 5.12
C GLY A 228 3.61 -17.72 4.58
N GLN A 229 2.42 -17.93 5.14
CA GLN A 229 1.20 -17.16 4.78
C GLN A 229 0.86 -17.09 3.29
N GLN A 230 1.28 -18.11 2.50
CA GLN A 230 1.18 -18.13 1.03
C GLN A 230 2.00 -17.02 0.34
N GLU A 231 3.07 -16.59 0.96
CA GLU A 231 3.98 -15.60 0.40
C GLU A 231 5.29 -16.24 -0.04
N TYR A 232 5.83 -15.75 -1.14
CA TYR A 232 7.03 -16.27 -1.79
C TYR A 232 8.04 -15.16 -2.05
N LEU A 233 9.31 -15.46 -1.83
CA LEU A 233 10.43 -14.63 -2.19
C LEU A 233 11.18 -15.26 -3.37
N SER A 234 11.15 -14.59 -4.51
CA SER A 234 11.75 -15.08 -5.76
C SER A 234 12.94 -14.21 -6.17
N PHE A 235 13.93 -14.84 -6.80
CA PHE A 235 15.17 -14.22 -7.23
C PHE A 235 15.33 -14.36 -8.74
N ALA A 236 15.37 -13.22 -9.47
CA ALA A 236 15.62 -13.21 -10.90
C ALA A 236 17.06 -12.78 -11.22
N GLY A 237 17.61 -13.34 -12.27
CA GLY A 237 18.97 -13.03 -12.70
C GLY A 237 19.04 -12.04 -13.87
N TYR A 238 18.01 -12.04 -14.75
CA TYR A 238 17.96 -11.11 -15.90
C TYR A 238 16.51 -10.91 -16.35
N PRO A 239 15.98 -9.66 -16.27
CA PRO A 239 16.56 -8.59 -15.46
C PRO A 239 16.72 -8.99 -14.00
N ALA A 240 17.72 -8.43 -13.32
CA ALA A 240 17.94 -8.74 -11.92
C ALA A 240 16.88 -8.07 -11.06
N TYR A 241 16.19 -8.83 -10.21
CA TYR A 241 15.28 -8.33 -9.18
C TYR A 241 15.03 -9.38 -8.09
N ILE A 242 14.51 -8.91 -6.96
CA ILE A 242 13.88 -9.74 -5.95
C ILE A 242 12.38 -9.45 -5.98
N CYS A 243 11.54 -10.48 -5.96
CA CYS A 243 10.09 -10.36 -5.96
C CYS A 243 9.49 -11.00 -4.72
N LEU A 244 8.74 -10.22 -3.95
CA LEU A 244 7.81 -10.70 -2.94
C LEU A 244 6.44 -10.86 -3.61
N SER A 245 5.80 -12.03 -3.54
CA SER A 245 4.54 -12.32 -4.24
C SER A 245 3.66 -13.33 -3.51
N ILE A 246 2.35 -13.33 -3.84
CA ILE A 246 1.41 -14.38 -3.44
C ILE A 246 1.48 -15.62 -4.35
N TYR A 247 2.34 -15.62 -5.38
CA TYR A 247 2.44 -16.68 -6.38
C TYR A 247 3.76 -17.44 -6.24
N ASN A 248 3.69 -18.77 -6.31
CA ASN A 248 4.85 -19.63 -6.29
C ASN A 248 5.56 -19.62 -7.64
N GLY A 249 6.61 -18.80 -7.72
CA GLY A 249 7.44 -18.69 -8.92
C GLY A 249 6.73 -17.94 -10.07
N GLN A 250 7.52 -17.65 -11.09
CA GLN A 250 7.01 -17.26 -12.41
C GLN A 250 7.13 -18.43 -13.36
#